data_f7afdd495e1ab0585ec01f503797fd85
#
_entry.id   f7afdd495e1ab0585ec01f503797fd85
#
_cell.length_a   1.000
_cell.length_b   1.000
_cell.length_c   1.000
_cell.angle_alpha   90.00
_cell.angle_beta   90.00
_cell.angle_gamma   90.00
#
_symmetry.space_group_name_H-M   'P 1'
#
loop_
_entity.id
_entity.type
_entity.pdbx_description
1 polymer ?
#
loop_
_entity_poly.entity_id
_entity_poly.type
_entity_poly.pdbx_seq_one_letter_code
_entity_poly.pdbx_strand_id
1 'polypeptide(L)'
;MRLIARLLLLSVIALVAATPPAYATPPPDRLAALARGVNLTNWFRFPARADDEALRTYLPDSAIAALRRAGFTFVRLAVQPELLDAVPQRLALLVQVVRRLQRAGLTVVLGPHPTTWHLEQSAADRDRLLAFWRRLAPALRPLDPRLTYPEILNEPVFADTPNAWEALQTEALAVVRTALPDATVVLTGSNWGGIDGLSALHPVTDPPVTDPNVIYSFHFYEPSELTALAAYRPNLDRAALARMPFPMDPAGCRAAADSTSDTATSGLITFVCSMRWNAARVGARIAQAATWGRHNHAAVLLGEFGASQALNAPARLAWLEAVRRACEQRGIGWAIWGYDDMMGFGIDPRTPARSTMDHATLLALGLAAGP
;
A
#
# COMPACT_ATOMS: atom_id res chain seq x y z
N MET A 1 -12.39 -44.93 -75.53
CA MET A 1 -12.75 -43.67 -74.88
C MET A 1 -12.76 -43.91 -73.39
N ARG A 2 -11.76 -43.50 -72.64
CA ARG A 2 -11.67 -43.61 -71.18
C ARG A 2 -11.70 -42.19 -70.59
N LEU A 3 -12.80 -41.89 -69.88
CA LEU A 3 -12.94 -40.65 -69.10
C LEU A 3 -12.12 -40.77 -67.80
N ILE A 4 -11.18 -39.84 -67.60
CA ILE A 4 -10.43 -39.67 -66.36
C ILE A 4 -11.15 -38.60 -65.58
N ALA A 5 -11.81 -38.97 -64.45
CA ALA A 5 -12.34 -38.04 -63.48
C ALA A 5 -11.23 -37.55 -62.55
N ARG A 6 -10.93 -36.26 -62.55
CA ARG A 6 -10.03 -35.62 -61.59
C ARG A 6 -10.84 -35.19 -60.36
N LEU A 7 -10.58 -35.85 -59.21
CA LEU A 7 -11.03 -35.37 -57.88
C LEU A 7 -10.09 -34.22 -57.44
N LEU A 8 -10.68 -33.06 -57.29
CA LEU A 8 -10.05 -31.92 -56.60
C LEU A 8 -10.32 -32.08 -55.10
N LEU A 9 -9.29 -32.40 -54.31
CA LEU A 9 -9.31 -32.33 -52.85
C LEU A 9 -9.14 -30.85 -52.41
N LEU A 10 -10.19 -30.22 -51.93
CA LEU A 10 -10.13 -28.93 -51.27
C LEU A 10 -9.72 -29.16 -49.80
N SER A 11 -8.46 -28.88 -49.48
CA SER A 11 -7.98 -28.84 -48.10
C SER A 11 -8.42 -27.54 -47.46
N VAL A 12 -9.41 -27.59 -46.57
CA VAL A 12 -9.79 -26.48 -45.70
C VAL A 12 -8.78 -26.41 -44.56
N ILE A 13 -7.84 -25.49 -44.63
CA ILE A 13 -6.95 -25.15 -43.51
C ILE A 13 -7.79 -24.32 -42.54
N ALA A 14 -8.24 -24.94 -41.42
CA ALA A 14 -8.84 -24.24 -40.31
C ALA A 14 -7.71 -23.42 -39.63
N LEU A 15 -7.71 -22.10 -39.84
CA LEU A 15 -6.90 -21.18 -39.07
C LEU A 15 -7.47 -21.18 -37.63
N VAL A 16 -6.86 -21.95 -36.75
CA VAL A 16 -7.12 -21.80 -35.29
C VAL A 16 -6.49 -20.47 -34.90
N ALA A 17 -7.31 -19.44 -34.82
CA ALA A 17 -6.89 -18.18 -34.21
C ALA A 17 -6.49 -18.52 -32.77
N ALA A 18 -5.18 -18.51 -32.49
CA ALA A 18 -4.66 -18.55 -31.13
C ALA A 18 -5.21 -17.29 -30.43
N THR A 19 -6.21 -17.48 -29.56
CA THR A 19 -6.59 -16.42 -28.62
C THR A 19 -5.33 -16.03 -27.86
N PRO A 20 -4.95 -14.74 -27.82
CA PRO A 20 -3.83 -14.34 -27.00
C PRO A 20 -4.10 -14.81 -25.57
N PRO A 21 -3.08 -15.23 -24.82
CA PRO A 21 -3.27 -15.64 -23.43
C PRO A 21 -3.99 -14.50 -22.73
N ALA A 22 -5.16 -14.79 -22.16
CA ALA A 22 -5.86 -13.84 -21.31
C ALA A 22 -4.89 -13.54 -20.17
N TYR A 23 -4.36 -12.33 -20.11
CA TYR A 23 -3.56 -11.88 -18.98
C TYR A 23 -4.48 -12.01 -17.76
N ALA A 24 -4.22 -13.00 -16.93
CA ALA A 24 -5.04 -13.29 -15.79
C ALA A 24 -4.73 -12.25 -14.72
N THR A 25 -5.65 -11.35 -14.48
CA THR A 25 -5.66 -10.47 -13.30
C THR A 25 -6.31 -11.21 -12.13
N PRO A 26 -6.05 -10.80 -10.88
CA PRO A 26 -6.77 -11.35 -9.74
C PRO A 26 -8.28 -11.31 -9.95
N PRO A 27 -9.05 -12.27 -9.40
CA PRO A 27 -10.51 -12.27 -9.51
C PRO A 27 -11.11 -10.93 -9.07
N PRO A 28 -12.18 -10.42 -9.73
CA PRO A 28 -12.75 -9.11 -9.44
C PRO A 28 -13.20 -8.92 -7.98
N ASP A 29 -13.66 -9.96 -7.32
CA ASP A 29 -14.03 -9.95 -5.90
C ASP A 29 -12.83 -9.68 -4.99
N ARG A 30 -11.62 -10.14 -5.40
CA ARG A 30 -10.36 -9.86 -4.69
C ARG A 30 -10.00 -8.38 -4.78
N LEU A 31 -10.20 -7.75 -5.92
CA LEU A 31 -9.94 -6.32 -6.10
C LEU A 31 -10.99 -5.48 -5.37
N ALA A 32 -12.26 -5.85 -5.43
CA ALA A 32 -13.34 -5.18 -4.71
C ALA A 32 -13.14 -5.23 -3.18
N ALA A 33 -12.57 -6.31 -2.66
CA ALA A 33 -12.24 -6.43 -1.24
C ALA A 33 -11.20 -5.41 -0.77
N LEU A 34 -10.36 -4.87 -1.67
CA LEU A 34 -9.33 -3.87 -1.38
C LEU A 34 -9.74 -2.44 -1.78
N ALA A 35 -11.03 -2.10 -1.77
CA ALA A 35 -11.51 -0.79 -2.22
C ALA A 35 -11.08 0.35 -1.28
N ARG A 36 -11.27 0.22 0.05
CA ARG A 36 -11.07 1.29 1.03
C ARG A 36 -10.41 0.74 2.28
N GLY A 37 -9.17 1.10 2.50
CA GLY A 37 -8.34 0.55 3.55
C GLY A 37 -7.85 1.55 4.57
N VAL A 38 -7.39 1.00 5.69
CA VAL A 38 -6.65 1.73 6.71
C VAL A 38 -5.48 0.89 7.20
N ASN A 39 -4.32 1.53 7.35
CA ASN A 39 -3.14 0.90 7.93
C ASN A 39 -3.27 0.84 9.46
N LEU A 40 -2.96 -0.31 10.05
CA LEU A 40 -2.80 -0.53 11.48
C LEU A 40 -1.30 -0.59 11.76
N THR A 41 -0.74 0.52 12.22
CA THR A 41 0.72 0.75 12.18
C THR A 41 1.41 0.34 13.48
N ASN A 42 0.77 0.55 14.62
CA ASN A 42 1.40 0.37 15.93
C ASN A 42 0.95 -0.90 16.66
N TRP A 43 0.27 -1.82 15.99
CA TRP A 43 -0.17 -3.08 16.61
C TRP A 43 0.96 -4.13 16.66
N PHE A 44 1.43 -4.58 15.49
CA PHE A 44 2.50 -5.57 15.37
C PHE A 44 3.82 -4.97 14.85
N ARG A 45 3.92 -3.63 14.77
CA ARG A 45 5.15 -2.95 14.33
C ARG A 45 5.83 -2.20 15.47
N PHE A 46 5.14 -1.27 16.12
CA PHE A 46 5.67 -0.47 17.23
C PHE A 46 4.69 -0.46 18.41
N PRO A 47 4.35 -1.63 18.97
CA PRO A 47 3.38 -1.68 20.06
C PRO A 47 3.89 -0.89 21.27
N ALA A 48 3.02 -0.07 21.86
CA ALA A 48 3.33 0.63 23.10
C ALA A 48 3.66 -0.36 24.25
N ARG A 49 3.09 -1.57 24.19
CA ARG A 49 3.42 -2.72 25.02
C ARG A 49 3.50 -3.95 24.14
N ALA A 50 4.59 -4.71 24.27
CA ALA A 50 4.87 -5.89 23.45
C ALA A 50 4.56 -7.22 24.16
N ASP A 51 3.84 -7.22 25.29
CA ASP A 51 3.35 -8.45 25.88
C ASP A 51 2.14 -9.02 25.12
N ASP A 52 1.94 -10.34 25.23
CA ASP A 52 0.92 -11.03 24.43
C ASP A 52 -0.50 -10.59 24.75
N GLU A 53 -0.79 -10.16 25.99
CA GLU A 53 -2.10 -9.64 26.35
C GLU A 53 -2.36 -8.28 25.73
N ALA A 54 -1.37 -7.38 25.73
CA ALA A 54 -1.46 -6.09 25.06
C ALA A 54 -1.67 -6.25 23.55
N LEU A 55 -0.94 -7.18 22.91
CA LEU A 55 -1.11 -7.49 21.49
C LEU A 55 -2.49 -8.10 21.20
N ARG A 56 -3.04 -8.92 22.07
CA ARG A 56 -4.36 -9.54 21.91
C ARG A 56 -5.49 -8.52 22.02
N THR A 57 -5.37 -7.58 22.94
CA THR A 57 -6.42 -6.63 23.31
C THR A 57 -6.26 -5.23 22.68
N TYR A 58 -5.21 -5.00 21.91
CA TYR A 58 -4.86 -3.70 21.32
C TYR A 58 -6.07 -3.01 20.66
N LEU A 59 -6.72 -3.67 19.72
CA LEU A 59 -7.90 -3.13 19.05
C LEU A 59 -9.14 -3.92 19.49
N PRO A 60 -10.07 -3.31 20.27
CA PRO A 60 -11.28 -3.98 20.73
C PRO A 60 -12.27 -4.21 19.57
N ASP A 61 -13.20 -5.16 19.74
CA ASP A 61 -14.21 -5.50 18.72
C ASP A 61 -15.08 -4.29 18.35
N SER A 62 -15.34 -3.39 19.30
CA SER A 62 -16.07 -2.15 19.06
C SER A 62 -15.35 -1.24 18.06
N ALA A 63 -14.02 -1.13 18.16
CA ALA A 63 -13.22 -0.34 17.22
C ALA A 63 -13.15 -1.01 15.83
N ILE A 64 -13.00 -2.33 15.79
CA ILE A 64 -13.07 -3.09 14.52
C ILE A 64 -14.45 -2.89 13.86
N ALA A 65 -15.53 -2.98 14.63
CA ALA A 65 -16.87 -2.71 14.12
C ALA A 65 -17.04 -1.26 13.67
N ALA A 66 -16.41 -0.29 14.33
CA ALA A 66 -16.42 1.12 13.90
C ALA A 66 -15.73 1.31 12.55
N LEU A 67 -14.60 0.65 12.28
CA LEU A 67 -13.96 0.64 10.96
C LEU A 67 -14.92 0.14 9.87
N ARG A 68 -15.63 -0.97 10.13
CA ARG A 68 -16.61 -1.51 9.19
C ARG A 68 -17.78 -0.56 8.96
N ARG A 69 -18.35 0.02 10.03
CA ARG A 69 -19.45 0.99 9.90
C ARG A 69 -19.05 2.25 9.15
N ALA A 70 -17.81 2.72 9.32
CA ALA A 70 -17.27 3.84 8.57
C ALA A 70 -17.14 3.54 7.06
N GLY A 71 -17.13 2.27 6.65
CA GLY A 71 -17.08 1.85 5.25
C GLY A 71 -15.71 1.33 4.79
N PHE A 72 -14.77 1.07 5.71
CA PHE A 72 -13.53 0.38 5.37
C PHE A 72 -13.83 -1.07 4.98
N THR A 73 -13.19 -1.55 3.93
CA THR A 73 -13.32 -2.92 3.42
C THR A 73 -12.14 -3.79 3.81
N PHE A 74 -10.97 -3.19 4.06
CA PHE A 74 -9.77 -3.90 4.47
C PHE A 74 -8.92 -3.10 5.45
N VAL A 75 -8.03 -3.82 6.11
CA VAL A 75 -6.92 -3.26 6.88
C VAL A 75 -5.59 -3.73 6.30
N ARG A 76 -4.58 -2.87 6.34
CA ARG A 76 -3.20 -3.26 6.07
C ARG A 76 -2.45 -3.29 7.40
N LEU A 77 -2.05 -4.49 7.81
CA LEU A 77 -1.43 -4.76 9.10
C LEU A 77 0.09 -4.80 8.94
N ALA A 78 0.76 -3.79 9.45
CA ALA A 78 2.21 -3.72 9.51
C ALA A 78 2.76 -4.71 10.54
N VAL A 79 3.69 -5.57 10.13
CA VAL A 79 4.27 -6.62 10.98
C VAL A 79 5.78 -6.43 11.08
N GLN A 80 6.29 -6.16 12.27
CA GLN A 80 7.73 -6.11 12.52
C GLN A 80 8.26 -7.55 12.70
N PRO A 81 9.14 -8.04 11.81
CA PRO A 81 9.68 -9.39 11.92
C PRO A 81 10.37 -9.67 13.26
N GLU A 82 11.12 -8.71 13.77
CA GLU A 82 11.85 -8.80 15.01
C GLU A 82 10.93 -9.04 16.23
N LEU A 83 9.70 -8.52 16.18
CA LEU A 83 8.70 -8.76 17.24
C LEU A 83 8.25 -10.23 17.28
N LEU A 84 8.13 -10.87 16.11
CA LEU A 84 7.76 -12.29 15.99
C LEU A 84 8.96 -13.21 16.27
N ASP A 85 10.17 -12.79 15.91
CA ASP A 85 11.40 -13.54 16.13
C ASP A 85 11.74 -13.63 17.63
N ALA A 86 11.51 -12.55 18.35
CA ALA A 86 11.75 -12.51 19.80
C ALA A 86 10.90 -13.52 20.59
N VAL A 87 9.67 -13.82 20.13
CA VAL A 87 8.73 -14.73 20.78
C VAL A 87 7.98 -15.53 19.72
N PRO A 88 8.42 -16.74 19.35
CA PRO A 88 7.84 -17.54 18.28
C PRO A 88 6.32 -17.81 18.42
N GLN A 89 5.80 -17.86 19.64
CA GLN A 89 4.37 -18.06 19.94
C GLN A 89 3.50 -16.91 19.43
N ARG A 90 4.07 -15.70 19.23
CA ARG A 90 3.37 -14.55 18.68
C ARG A 90 2.88 -14.75 17.24
N LEU A 91 3.47 -15.68 16.52
CA LEU A 91 2.98 -16.07 15.20
C LEU A 91 1.55 -16.60 15.27
N ALA A 92 1.26 -17.47 16.25
CA ALA A 92 -0.10 -17.97 16.47
C ALA A 92 -1.07 -16.85 16.90
N LEU A 93 -0.59 -15.91 17.71
CA LEU A 93 -1.36 -14.73 18.11
C LEU A 93 -1.68 -13.83 16.90
N LEU A 94 -0.71 -13.58 16.02
CA LEU A 94 -0.94 -12.83 14.77
C LEU A 94 -2.04 -13.50 13.93
N VAL A 95 -2.00 -14.82 13.74
CA VAL A 95 -3.02 -15.56 13.01
C VAL A 95 -4.40 -15.44 13.67
N GLN A 96 -4.48 -15.48 15.01
CA GLN A 96 -5.74 -15.26 15.73
C GLN A 96 -6.29 -13.85 15.51
N VAL A 97 -5.44 -12.82 15.50
CA VAL A 97 -5.80 -11.44 15.25
C VAL A 97 -6.32 -11.28 13.81
N VAL A 98 -5.61 -11.82 12.82
CA VAL A 98 -6.07 -11.77 11.42
C VAL A 98 -7.43 -12.44 11.28
N ARG A 99 -7.63 -13.62 11.87
CA ARG A 99 -8.93 -14.32 11.86
C ARG A 99 -10.05 -13.49 12.52
N ARG A 100 -9.72 -12.76 13.59
CA ARG A 100 -10.67 -11.86 14.26
C ARG A 100 -11.11 -10.71 13.36
N LEU A 101 -10.18 -10.08 12.66
CA LEU A 101 -10.46 -9.03 11.67
C LEU A 101 -11.34 -9.57 10.52
N GLN A 102 -11.03 -10.77 10.00
CA GLN A 102 -11.81 -11.41 8.94
C GLN A 102 -13.24 -11.75 9.38
N ARG A 103 -13.42 -12.25 10.61
CA ARG A 103 -14.76 -12.51 11.18
C ARG A 103 -15.62 -11.23 11.28
N ALA A 104 -14.99 -10.09 11.46
CA ALA A 104 -15.66 -8.79 11.45
C ALA A 104 -15.93 -8.28 10.01
N GLY A 105 -15.59 -9.05 8.98
CA GLY A 105 -15.82 -8.70 7.58
C GLY A 105 -14.75 -7.79 6.97
N LEU A 106 -13.55 -7.72 7.55
CA LEU A 106 -12.41 -6.99 6.99
C LEU A 106 -11.47 -7.95 6.26
N THR A 107 -11.08 -7.59 5.05
CA THR A 107 -9.93 -8.20 4.38
C THR A 107 -8.65 -7.72 5.04
N VAL A 108 -7.61 -8.56 5.04
CA VAL A 108 -6.33 -8.22 5.68
C VAL A 108 -5.19 -8.35 4.68
N VAL A 109 -4.55 -7.24 4.37
CA VAL A 109 -3.21 -7.20 3.78
C VAL A 109 -2.22 -7.23 4.93
N LEU A 110 -1.21 -8.07 4.89
CA LEU A 110 -0.17 -8.12 5.92
C LEU A 110 1.20 -8.38 5.32
N GLY A 111 2.18 -7.64 5.77
CA GLY A 111 3.54 -7.71 5.27
C GLY A 111 4.59 -7.29 6.29
N PRO A 112 5.85 -7.72 6.10
CA PRO A 112 6.94 -7.33 6.95
C PRO A 112 7.29 -5.85 6.77
N HIS A 113 7.44 -5.16 7.93
CA HIS A 113 7.97 -3.82 8.08
C HIS A 113 9.23 -3.89 8.95
N PRO A 114 10.35 -4.41 8.44
CA PRO A 114 11.58 -4.54 9.21
C PRO A 114 12.12 -3.15 9.58
N THR A 115 12.76 -3.07 10.75
CA THR A 115 13.36 -1.82 11.22
C THR A 115 14.88 -1.87 11.21
N THR A 116 15.45 -3.06 11.04
CA THR A 116 16.90 -3.30 11.13
C THR A 116 17.49 -3.95 9.88
N TRP A 117 16.68 -4.26 8.87
CA TRP A 117 17.15 -4.92 7.66
C TRP A 117 17.59 -3.90 6.61
N HIS A 118 18.73 -4.18 5.98
CA HIS A 118 19.30 -3.42 4.88
C HIS A 118 19.47 -4.34 3.65
N LEU A 119 18.33 -4.74 3.07
CA LEU A 119 18.25 -5.76 2.01
C LEU A 119 19.08 -5.41 0.78
N GLU A 120 19.20 -4.13 0.44
CA GLU A 120 20.01 -3.66 -0.68
C GLU A 120 21.51 -3.88 -0.48
N GLN A 121 21.98 -3.95 0.78
CA GLN A 121 23.40 -4.05 1.15
C GLN A 121 23.78 -5.40 1.75
N SER A 122 22.82 -6.14 2.32
CA SER A 122 23.07 -7.31 3.15
C SER A 122 22.41 -8.57 2.56
N ALA A 123 23.23 -9.53 2.11
CA ALA A 123 22.75 -10.85 1.73
C ALA A 123 22.07 -11.58 2.89
N ALA A 124 22.61 -11.44 4.11
CA ALA A 124 22.01 -12.04 5.31
C ALA A 124 20.59 -11.51 5.59
N ASP A 125 20.32 -10.23 5.30
CA ASP A 125 18.97 -9.67 5.47
C ASP A 125 18.01 -10.14 4.37
N ARG A 126 18.49 -10.38 3.15
CA ARG A 126 17.71 -11.05 2.09
C ARG A 126 17.31 -12.47 2.53
N ASP A 127 18.24 -13.22 3.10
CA ASP A 127 17.96 -14.56 3.66
C ASP A 127 16.94 -14.48 4.81
N ARG A 128 16.98 -13.44 5.64
CA ARG A 128 15.97 -13.19 6.70
C ARG A 128 14.58 -12.97 6.14
N LEU A 129 14.43 -12.21 5.04
CA LEU A 129 13.15 -12.02 4.36
C LEU A 129 12.57 -13.36 3.88
N LEU A 130 13.39 -14.18 3.24
CA LEU A 130 12.97 -15.51 2.77
C LEU A 130 12.63 -16.44 3.94
N ALA A 131 13.43 -16.42 5.00
CA ALA A 131 13.18 -17.20 6.22
C ALA A 131 11.89 -16.75 6.91
N PHE A 132 11.62 -15.46 6.97
CA PHE A 132 10.36 -14.90 7.48
C PHE A 132 9.15 -15.49 6.74
N TRP A 133 9.18 -15.48 5.40
CA TRP A 133 8.09 -16.03 4.59
C TRP A 133 7.97 -17.54 4.68
N ARG A 134 9.10 -18.29 4.74
CA ARG A 134 9.07 -19.75 4.99
C ARG A 134 8.39 -20.12 6.30
N ARG A 135 8.39 -19.22 7.27
CA ARG A 135 7.74 -19.39 8.57
C ARG A 135 6.30 -18.84 8.60
N LEU A 136 6.07 -17.64 8.10
CA LEU A 136 4.77 -16.99 8.16
C LEU A 136 3.76 -17.62 7.20
N ALA A 137 4.12 -17.88 5.95
CA ALA A 137 3.16 -18.34 4.96
C ALA A 137 2.46 -19.67 5.35
N PRO A 138 3.15 -20.71 5.86
CA PRO A 138 2.46 -21.90 6.36
C PRO A 138 1.50 -21.62 7.52
N ALA A 139 1.81 -20.66 8.38
CA ALA A 139 0.95 -20.29 9.51
C ALA A 139 -0.34 -19.62 9.08
N LEU A 140 -0.37 -18.99 7.90
CA LEU A 140 -1.55 -18.35 7.32
C LEU A 140 -2.51 -19.33 6.62
N ARG A 141 -2.11 -20.57 6.34
CA ARG A 141 -2.95 -21.60 5.68
C ARG A 141 -4.35 -21.78 6.27
N PRO A 142 -4.57 -21.71 7.60
CA PRO A 142 -5.89 -21.87 8.18
C PRO A 142 -6.83 -20.66 8.01
N LEU A 143 -6.37 -19.59 7.37
CA LEU A 143 -7.16 -18.38 7.10
C LEU A 143 -7.85 -18.49 5.74
N ASP A 144 -8.91 -17.69 5.54
CA ASP A 144 -9.58 -17.62 4.24
C ASP A 144 -8.64 -16.94 3.21
N PRO A 145 -8.21 -17.65 2.15
CA PRO A 145 -7.31 -17.07 1.15
C PRO A 145 -7.94 -15.93 0.37
N ARG A 146 -9.26 -15.78 0.38
CA ARG A 146 -9.96 -14.65 -0.27
C ARG A 146 -9.87 -13.38 0.55
N LEU A 147 -9.55 -13.49 1.84
CA LEU A 147 -9.48 -12.38 2.79
C LEU A 147 -8.06 -12.17 3.34
N THR A 148 -7.07 -12.94 2.86
CA THR A 148 -5.68 -12.90 3.33
C THR A 148 -4.77 -12.56 2.17
N TYR A 149 -4.12 -11.40 2.22
CA TYR A 149 -3.26 -10.88 1.16
C TYR A 149 -1.84 -10.69 1.71
N PRO A 150 -0.95 -11.66 1.53
CA PRO A 150 0.47 -11.48 1.85
C PRO A 150 1.07 -10.36 1.02
N GLU A 151 1.73 -9.40 1.65
CA GLU A 151 2.53 -8.37 1.00
C GLU A 151 4.00 -8.68 1.22
N ILE A 152 4.77 -8.82 0.14
CA ILE A 152 6.14 -9.36 0.20
C ILE A 152 7.04 -8.53 1.10
N LEU A 153 7.02 -7.21 0.97
CA LEU A 153 7.80 -6.29 1.80
C LEU A 153 7.24 -4.87 1.71
N ASN A 154 7.24 -4.16 2.84
CA ASN A 154 7.05 -2.72 2.87
C ASN A 154 8.28 -1.99 2.33
N GLU A 155 8.10 -1.04 1.43
CA GLU A 155 9.06 -0.02 1.01
C GLU A 155 10.50 -0.49 0.77
N PRO A 156 10.76 -1.42 -0.17
CA PRO A 156 12.12 -1.79 -0.53
C PRO A 156 12.87 -0.58 -1.08
N VAL A 157 14.10 -0.38 -0.64
CA VAL A 157 14.92 0.77 -1.07
C VAL A 157 15.44 0.54 -2.49
N PHE A 158 16.45 -0.23 -2.71
CA PHE A 158 17.00 -0.66 -4.02
C PHE A 158 16.96 0.41 -5.13
N ALA A 159 17.18 1.69 -4.78
CA ALA A 159 17.04 2.80 -5.73
C ALA A 159 17.98 2.65 -6.94
N ASP A 160 19.22 2.20 -6.70
CA ASP A 160 20.27 2.04 -7.72
C ASP A 160 20.29 0.63 -8.34
N THR A 161 19.55 -0.32 -7.79
CA THR A 161 19.55 -1.73 -8.21
C THR A 161 18.13 -2.32 -8.25
N PRO A 162 17.20 -1.74 -9.02
CA PRO A 162 15.80 -2.20 -9.05
C PRO A 162 15.66 -3.67 -9.47
N ASN A 163 16.46 -4.15 -10.40
CA ASN A 163 16.45 -5.56 -10.85
C ASN A 163 16.83 -6.54 -9.72
N ALA A 164 17.67 -6.13 -8.76
CA ALA A 164 18.00 -6.96 -7.62
C ALA A 164 16.80 -7.10 -6.67
N TRP A 165 15.96 -6.07 -6.56
CA TRP A 165 14.69 -6.16 -5.85
C TRP A 165 13.71 -7.08 -6.57
N GLU A 166 13.55 -6.94 -7.89
CA GLU A 166 12.65 -7.79 -8.68
C GLU A 166 13.00 -9.28 -8.52
N ALA A 167 14.29 -9.62 -8.58
CA ALA A 167 14.77 -10.98 -8.38
C ALA A 167 14.42 -11.51 -6.96
N LEU A 168 14.72 -10.74 -5.92
CA LEU A 168 14.43 -11.10 -4.54
C LEU A 168 12.93 -11.22 -4.29
N GLN A 169 12.13 -10.28 -4.82
CA GLN A 169 10.68 -10.31 -4.72
C GLN A 169 10.08 -11.55 -5.38
N THR A 170 10.59 -11.93 -6.54
CA THR A 170 10.19 -13.15 -7.26
C THR A 170 10.51 -14.41 -6.46
N GLU A 171 11.70 -14.48 -5.85
CA GLU A 171 12.07 -15.58 -4.98
C GLU A 171 11.17 -15.67 -3.73
N ALA A 172 10.89 -14.52 -3.09
CA ALA A 172 9.99 -14.47 -1.94
C ALA A 172 8.54 -14.87 -2.33
N LEU A 173 8.05 -14.44 -3.51
CA LEU A 173 6.77 -14.87 -4.05
C LEU A 173 6.70 -16.39 -4.23
N ALA A 174 7.75 -17.03 -4.76
CA ALA A 174 7.81 -18.48 -4.90
C ALA A 174 7.74 -19.19 -3.54
N VAL A 175 8.40 -18.66 -2.52
CA VAL A 175 8.28 -19.15 -1.13
C VAL A 175 6.84 -19.06 -0.63
N VAL A 176 6.18 -17.92 -0.82
CA VAL A 176 4.77 -17.73 -0.42
C VAL A 176 3.86 -18.71 -1.17
N ARG A 177 4.03 -18.89 -2.47
CA ARG A 177 3.22 -19.78 -3.31
C ARG A 177 3.30 -21.25 -2.89
N THR A 178 4.46 -21.70 -2.42
CA THR A 178 4.61 -23.07 -1.87
C THR A 178 3.64 -23.36 -0.72
N ALA A 179 3.30 -22.36 0.08
CA ALA A 179 2.41 -22.52 1.22
C ALA A 179 0.99 -22.02 0.94
N LEU A 180 0.82 -21.00 0.12
CA LEU A 180 -0.43 -20.27 -0.15
C LEU A 180 -0.68 -20.14 -1.66
N PRO A 181 -0.95 -21.25 -2.38
CA PRO A 181 -1.09 -21.24 -3.84
C PRO A 181 -2.23 -20.34 -4.34
N ASP A 182 -3.32 -20.22 -3.57
CA ASP A 182 -4.54 -19.50 -3.95
C ASP A 182 -4.62 -18.06 -3.40
N ALA A 183 -3.64 -17.63 -2.59
CA ALA A 183 -3.66 -16.28 -2.02
C ALA A 183 -3.34 -15.22 -3.09
N THR A 184 -4.03 -14.10 -3.07
CA THR A 184 -3.62 -12.92 -3.84
C THR A 184 -2.47 -12.25 -3.12
N VAL A 185 -1.30 -12.14 -3.76
CA VAL A 185 -0.09 -11.58 -3.16
C VAL A 185 0.10 -10.14 -3.60
N VAL A 186 0.50 -9.29 -2.67
CA VAL A 186 0.80 -7.88 -2.94
C VAL A 186 2.31 -7.72 -3.15
N LEU A 187 2.68 -7.17 -4.29
CA LEU A 187 4.04 -6.86 -4.71
C LEU A 187 4.22 -5.34 -4.72
N THR A 188 5.46 -4.87 -4.68
CA THR A 188 5.74 -3.43 -4.72
C THR A 188 7.01 -3.13 -5.52
N GLY A 189 7.10 -1.92 -6.07
CA GLY A 189 8.32 -1.44 -6.72
C GLY A 189 9.42 -1.10 -5.71
N SER A 190 10.65 -0.95 -6.20
CA SER A 190 11.78 -0.40 -5.44
C SER A 190 11.54 1.09 -5.09
N ASN A 191 12.57 1.77 -4.59
CA ASN A 191 12.55 3.20 -4.32
C ASN A 191 11.40 3.60 -3.36
N TRP A 192 11.36 2.94 -2.18
CA TRP A 192 10.34 3.12 -1.13
C TRP A 192 8.91 2.90 -1.61
N GLY A 193 8.70 2.04 -2.61
CA GLY A 193 7.37 1.72 -3.13
C GLY A 193 6.65 2.90 -3.79
N GLY A 194 7.33 3.98 -4.13
CA GLY A 194 6.73 5.14 -4.79
C GLY A 194 6.28 4.84 -6.24
N ILE A 195 5.56 5.79 -6.86
CA ILE A 195 5.08 5.66 -8.24
C ILE A 195 6.25 5.45 -9.22
N ASP A 196 7.39 6.08 -9.00
CA ASP A 196 8.55 5.94 -9.86
C ASP A 196 9.15 4.52 -9.77
N GLY A 197 9.19 3.93 -8.57
CA GLY A 197 9.58 2.54 -8.36
C GLY A 197 8.61 1.55 -9.01
N LEU A 198 7.31 1.81 -8.93
CA LEU A 198 6.31 1.03 -9.66
C LEU A 198 6.51 1.15 -11.17
N SER A 199 6.77 2.36 -11.67
CA SER A 199 6.92 2.62 -13.11
C SER A 199 8.15 1.93 -13.71
N ALA A 200 9.18 1.70 -12.91
CA ALA A 200 10.40 0.99 -13.29
C ALA A 200 10.30 -0.53 -13.17
N LEU A 201 9.26 -1.04 -12.49
CA LEU A 201 9.10 -2.47 -12.21
C LEU A 201 8.67 -3.25 -13.46
N HIS A 202 9.31 -4.40 -13.71
CA HIS A 202 8.83 -5.37 -14.68
C HIS A 202 7.87 -6.34 -13.99
N PRO A 203 6.64 -6.49 -14.49
CA PRO A 203 5.67 -7.35 -13.83
C PRO A 203 6.08 -8.83 -13.93
N VAL A 204 5.80 -9.60 -12.88
CA VAL A 204 6.03 -11.08 -12.86
C VAL A 204 5.08 -11.85 -13.79
N THR A 205 4.42 -11.15 -14.70
CA THR A 205 3.56 -11.73 -15.75
C THR A 205 4.33 -12.06 -17.01
N ASP A 206 5.62 -11.66 -17.12
CA ASP A 206 6.46 -12.01 -18.26
C ASP A 206 7.13 -13.40 -18.08
N PRO A 207 7.19 -14.23 -19.13
CA PRO A 207 7.88 -15.51 -19.06
C PRO A 207 9.35 -15.33 -18.60
N PRO A 208 9.91 -16.24 -17.76
CA PRO A 208 9.38 -17.57 -17.40
C PRO A 208 8.49 -17.63 -16.15
N VAL A 209 8.22 -16.53 -15.46
CA VAL A 209 7.42 -16.51 -14.22
C VAL A 209 6.15 -15.70 -14.44
N THR A 210 5.04 -16.39 -14.73
CA THR A 210 3.72 -15.78 -14.80
C THR A 210 2.95 -16.10 -13.53
N ASP A 211 2.64 -15.10 -12.71
CA ASP A 211 1.73 -15.24 -11.60
C ASP A 211 0.57 -14.25 -11.78
N PRO A 212 -0.60 -14.72 -12.20
CA PRO A 212 -1.76 -13.87 -12.47
C PRO A 212 -2.45 -13.37 -11.21
N ASN A 213 -2.18 -13.98 -10.04
CA ASN A 213 -2.87 -13.68 -8.79
C ASN A 213 -2.03 -12.74 -7.89
N VAL A 214 -1.55 -11.65 -8.50
CA VAL A 214 -0.78 -10.60 -7.81
C VAL A 214 -1.38 -9.21 -8.02
N ILE A 215 -1.19 -8.32 -7.05
CA ILE A 215 -1.55 -6.91 -7.09
C ILE A 215 -0.28 -6.11 -6.82
N TYR A 216 -0.08 -5.01 -7.53
CA TYR A 216 1.08 -4.14 -7.34
C TYR A 216 0.71 -2.93 -6.50
N SER A 217 1.34 -2.81 -5.34
CA SER A 217 1.16 -1.68 -4.43
C SER A 217 2.12 -0.54 -4.79
N PHE A 218 1.64 0.68 -4.58
CA PHE A 218 2.48 1.87 -4.52
C PHE A 218 2.07 2.74 -3.34
N HIS A 219 3.00 3.62 -2.90
CA HIS A 219 2.79 4.60 -1.84
C HIS A 219 2.80 6.01 -2.42
N PHE A 220 2.05 6.92 -1.80
CA PHE A 220 1.94 8.28 -2.29
C PHE A 220 1.87 9.32 -1.16
N TYR A 221 2.92 10.10 -1.03
CA TYR A 221 3.03 11.17 -0.05
C TYR A 221 3.46 12.51 -0.67
N GLU A 222 3.40 12.63 -2.00
CA GLU A 222 3.89 13.80 -2.72
C GLU A 222 2.98 15.03 -2.60
N PRO A 223 3.56 16.21 -2.33
CA PRO A 223 4.95 16.43 -1.96
C PRO A 223 5.17 16.19 -0.46
N SER A 224 6.20 15.43 -0.10
CA SER A 224 6.47 15.05 1.30
C SER A 224 6.79 16.25 2.20
N GLU A 225 7.20 17.36 1.63
CA GLU A 225 7.40 18.63 2.34
C GLU A 225 6.07 19.17 2.89
N LEU A 226 4.97 18.96 2.20
CA LEU A 226 3.63 19.31 2.66
C LEU A 226 3.08 18.23 3.59
N THR A 227 3.04 17.00 3.14
CA THR A 227 2.31 15.91 3.81
C THR A 227 3.00 15.45 5.08
N ALA A 228 4.32 15.26 5.04
CA ALA A 228 5.15 14.84 6.16
C ALA A 228 5.95 16.01 6.79
N LEU A 229 5.67 17.25 6.39
CA LEU A 229 6.38 18.45 6.84
C LEU A 229 7.91 18.31 6.73
N ALA A 230 8.39 17.68 5.63
CA ALA A 230 9.79 17.38 5.40
C ALA A 230 10.46 16.62 6.57
N ALA A 231 9.80 15.63 7.19
CA ALA A 231 10.27 14.91 8.37
C ALA A 231 11.68 14.31 8.21
N TYR A 232 12.08 13.97 6.97
CA TYR A 232 13.40 13.45 6.60
C TYR A 232 14.54 14.50 6.68
N ARG A 233 14.21 15.79 6.82
CA ARG A 233 15.20 16.88 6.97
C ARG A 233 15.22 17.38 8.41
N PRO A 234 16.32 17.27 9.14
CA PRO A 234 16.44 17.89 10.47
C PRO A 234 16.45 19.42 10.38
N ASN A 235 16.24 20.07 11.50
CA ASN A 235 16.46 21.51 11.72
C ASN A 235 15.61 22.46 10.85
N LEU A 236 14.42 22.05 10.39
CA LEU A 236 13.47 22.94 9.72
C LEU A 236 12.35 23.37 10.70
N ASP A 237 11.82 24.57 10.47
CA ASP A 237 10.64 25.05 11.21
C ASP A 237 9.37 24.34 10.73
N ARG A 238 8.96 23.30 11.49
CA ARG A 238 7.76 22.50 11.18
C ARG A 238 6.47 23.32 11.29
N ALA A 239 6.44 24.33 12.16
CA ALA A 239 5.28 25.18 12.31
C ALA A 239 5.04 26.05 11.06
N ALA A 240 6.10 26.54 10.45
CA ALA A 240 6.02 27.25 9.18
C ALA A 240 5.60 26.32 8.02
N LEU A 241 6.22 25.14 7.91
CA LEU A 241 5.83 24.13 6.91
C LEU A 241 4.36 23.74 7.05
N ALA A 242 3.85 23.62 8.26
CA ALA A 242 2.46 23.28 8.54
C ALA A 242 1.43 24.36 8.07
N ARG A 243 1.90 25.55 7.73
CA ARG A 243 1.07 26.64 7.19
C ARG A 243 0.92 26.59 5.67
N MET A 244 1.69 25.75 4.96
CA MET A 244 1.58 25.66 3.52
C MET A 244 0.13 25.34 3.08
N PRO A 245 -0.41 26.04 2.07
CA PRO A 245 -1.75 25.77 1.57
C PRO A 245 -1.78 24.56 0.63
N PHE A 246 -2.96 23.93 0.54
CA PHE A 246 -3.30 23.05 -0.57
C PHE A 246 -4.76 23.29 -0.98
N PRO A 247 -5.04 23.64 -2.25
CA PRO A 247 -4.08 23.85 -3.36
C PRO A 247 -3.07 24.95 -3.06
N MET A 248 -1.84 24.84 -3.62
CA MET A 248 -0.80 25.84 -3.44
C MET A 248 -1.16 27.12 -4.20
N ASP A 249 -1.52 28.16 -3.48
CA ASP A 249 -1.78 29.50 -3.99
C ASP A 249 -0.65 30.49 -3.62
N PRO A 250 -0.39 31.53 -4.44
CA PRO A 250 0.75 32.44 -4.20
C PRO A 250 0.67 33.24 -2.90
N ALA A 251 -0.54 33.59 -2.41
CA ALA A 251 -0.70 34.39 -1.21
C ALA A 251 -0.45 33.55 0.04
N GLY A 252 -1.10 32.38 0.15
CA GLY A 252 -0.89 31.43 1.23
C GLY A 252 0.57 30.94 1.31
N CYS A 253 1.21 30.70 0.15
CA CYS A 253 2.60 30.29 0.07
C CYS A 253 3.55 31.37 0.59
N ARG A 254 3.34 32.65 0.24
CA ARG A 254 4.13 33.77 0.80
C ARG A 254 3.92 33.88 2.30
N ALA A 255 2.67 33.84 2.75
CA ALA A 255 2.36 33.92 4.18
C ALA A 255 3.04 32.79 4.99
N ALA A 256 3.11 31.58 4.45
CA ALA A 256 3.82 30.46 5.06
C ALA A 256 5.34 30.70 5.11
N ALA A 257 5.94 31.14 3.97
CA ALA A 257 7.36 31.44 3.89
C ALA A 257 7.80 32.59 4.82
N ASP A 258 6.99 33.63 4.92
CA ASP A 258 7.23 34.81 5.76
C ASP A 258 6.98 34.53 7.26
N SER A 259 6.39 33.40 7.62
CA SER A 259 6.07 33.04 9.01
C SER A 259 7.27 32.54 9.81
N THR A 260 8.44 32.41 9.19
CA THR A 260 9.68 31.95 9.82
C THR A 260 10.85 32.84 9.48
N SER A 261 11.78 32.99 10.42
CA SER A 261 13.09 33.62 10.19
C SER A 261 14.16 32.62 9.70
N ASP A 262 13.83 31.31 9.71
CA ASP A 262 14.74 30.28 9.17
C ASP A 262 14.74 30.33 7.64
N THR A 263 15.85 30.80 7.07
CA THR A 263 16.02 30.97 5.63
C THR A 263 15.96 29.64 4.86
N ALA A 264 16.38 28.54 5.48
CA ALA A 264 16.33 27.22 4.87
C ALA A 264 14.86 26.74 4.73
N THR A 265 14.06 26.94 5.76
CA THR A 265 12.62 26.62 5.74
C THR A 265 11.86 27.51 4.78
N SER A 266 12.09 28.85 4.82
CA SER A 266 11.43 29.80 3.92
C SER A 266 11.77 29.50 2.46
N GLY A 267 13.04 29.20 2.15
CA GLY A 267 13.48 28.80 0.81
C GLY A 267 12.82 27.47 0.34
N LEU A 268 12.72 26.49 1.24
CA LEU A 268 12.05 25.22 0.93
C LEU A 268 10.57 25.41 0.63
N ILE A 269 9.84 26.18 1.45
CA ILE A 269 8.42 26.52 1.22
C ILE A 269 8.27 27.18 -0.14
N THR A 270 9.09 28.18 -0.46
CA THR A 270 9.06 28.89 -1.74
C THR A 270 9.29 27.94 -2.92
N PHE A 271 10.27 27.04 -2.81
CA PHE A 271 10.56 26.03 -3.83
C PHE A 271 9.38 25.09 -4.05
N VAL A 272 8.85 24.48 -2.97
CA VAL A 272 7.75 23.53 -3.06
C VAL A 272 6.48 24.20 -3.61
N CYS A 273 6.21 25.41 -3.17
CA CYS A 273 5.09 26.22 -3.67
C CYS A 273 5.21 26.58 -5.17
N SER A 274 6.44 26.75 -5.69
CA SER A 274 6.67 26.97 -7.12
C SER A 274 6.20 25.79 -7.99
N MET A 275 6.13 24.59 -7.41
CA MET A 275 5.59 23.38 -8.09
C MET A 275 4.08 23.42 -8.28
N ARG A 276 3.35 24.32 -7.62
CA ARG A 276 1.89 24.55 -7.74
C ARG A 276 1.06 23.29 -7.55
N TRP A 277 1.35 22.53 -6.49
CA TRP A 277 0.59 21.32 -6.18
C TRP A 277 -0.90 21.65 -5.96
N ASN A 278 -1.74 20.83 -6.60
CA ASN A 278 -3.19 20.90 -6.54
C ASN A 278 -3.79 19.54 -6.90
N ALA A 279 -5.12 19.41 -6.85
CA ALA A 279 -5.79 18.15 -7.14
C ALA A 279 -5.50 17.61 -8.56
N ALA A 280 -5.34 18.47 -9.55
CA ALA A 280 -5.00 18.05 -10.93
C ALA A 280 -3.60 17.43 -10.99
N ARG A 281 -2.62 18.01 -10.30
CA ARG A 281 -1.25 17.47 -10.26
C ARG A 281 -1.19 16.15 -9.48
N VAL A 282 -1.89 16.03 -8.35
CA VAL A 282 -2.08 14.76 -7.64
C VAL A 282 -2.69 13.72 -8.58
N GLY A 283 -3.78 14.09 -9.29
CA GLY A 283 -4.43 13.20 -10.24
C GLY A 283 -3.52 12.77 -11.40
N ALA A 284 -2.64 13.66 -11.89
CA ALA A 284 -1.67 13.34 -12.93
C ALA A 284 -0.60 12.33 -12.45
N ARG A 285 -0.12 12.46 -11.21
CA ARG A 285 0.84 11.48 -10.63
C ARG A 285 0.18 10.11 -10.45
N ILE A 286 -1.01 10.04 -9.87
CA ILE A 286 -1.74 8.77 -9.70
C ILE A 286 -2.12 8.15 -11.04
N ALA A 287 -2.37 8.96 -12.08
CA ALA A 287 -2.60 8.47 -13.44
C ALA A 287 -1.40 7.70 -14.01
N GLN A 288 -0.17 7.99 -13.60
CA GLN A 288 1.02 7.23 -14.02
C GLN A 288 0.95 5.79 -13.52
N ALA A 289 0.60 5.56 -12.24
CA ALA A 289 0.40 4.22 -11.70
C ALA A 289 -0.73 3.47 -12.42
N ALA A 290 -1.87 4.16 -12.69
CA ALA A 290 -2.97 3.57 -13.45
C ALA A 290 -2.57 3.22 -14.89
N THR A 291 -1.73 4.05 -15.52
CA THR A 291 -1.23 3.80 -16.89
C THR A 291 -0.29 2.62 -16.92
N TRP A 292 0.62 2.52 -15.95
CA TRP A 292 1.49 1.36 -15.79
C TRP A 292 0.65 0.08 -15.64
N GLY A 293 -0.36 0.09 -14.75
CA GLY A 293 -1.24 -1.06 -14.56
C GLY A 293 -1.97 -1.49 -15.83
N ARG A 294 -2.53 -0.53 -16.59
CA ARG A 294 -3.18 -0.85 -17.88
C ARG A 294 -2.20 -1.40 -18.91
N HIS A 295 -1.01 -0.77 -19.03
CA HIS A 295 0.01 -1.19 -19.99
C HIS A 295 0.48 -2.62 -19.73
N ASN A 296 0.61 -2.97 -18.47
CA ASN A 296 1.11 -4.27 -18.02
C ASN A 296 -0.01 -5.27 -17.68
N HIS A 297 -1.27 -4.94 -17.95
CA HIS A 297 -2.43 -5.76 -17.57
C HIS A 297 -2.43 -6.19 -16.11
N ALA A 298 -1.96 -5.30 -15.23
CA ALA A 298 -1.73 -5.55 -13.81
C ALA A 298 -2.69 -4.71 -12.95
N ALA A 299 -3.21 -5.31 -11.89
CA ALA A 299 -3.98 -4.59 -10.88
C ALA A 299 -3.03 -3.77 -9.99
N VAL A 300 -3.43 -2.54 -9.66
CA VAL A 300 -2.66 -1.65 -8.78
C VAL A 300 -3.46 -1.25 -7.55
N LEU A 301 -2.75 -1.03 -6.44
CA LEU A 301 -3.28 -0.65 -5.13
C LEU A 301 -2.46 0.53 -4.58
N LEU A 302 -3.12 1.57 -4.07
CA LEU A 302 -2.45 2.57 -3.23
C LEU A 302 -2.39 2.03 -1.79
N GLY A 303 -1.27 1.40 -1.43
CA GLY A 303 -1.06 0.75 -0.12
C GLY A 303 -0.90 1.72 1.03
N GLU A 304 -0.39 2.93 0.74
CA GLU A 304 -0.21 3.99 1.73
C GLU A 304 -0.36 5.38 1.13
N PHE A 305 -1.10 6.22 1.83
CA PHE A 305 -1.08 7.68 1.68
C PHE A 305 -1.52 8.32 2.99
N GLY A 306 -1.09 9.54 3.23
CA GLY A 306 -1.45 10.25 4.45
C GLY A 306 -0.87 11.67 4.48
N ALA A 307 -1.36 12.47 5.40
CA ALA A 307 -0.85 13.81 5.66
C ALA A 307 -0.89 14.11 7.15
N SER A 308 0.19 14.69 7.67
CA SER A 308 0.38 14.96 9.10
C SER A 308 -0.79 15.75 9.69
N GLN A 309 -1.25 15.35 10.86
CA GLN A 309 -2.23 16.10 11.63
C GLN A 309 -1.73 17.48 12.05
N ALA A 310 -0.41 17.70 12.05
CA ALA A 310 0.17 19.02 12.30
C ALA A 310 0.03 19.98 11.09
N LEU A 311 -0.22 19.47 9.88
CA LEU A 311 -0.54 20.31 8.72
C LEU A 311 -1.88 21.02 8.97
N ASN A 312 -2.02 22.28 8.54
CA ASN A 312 -3.29 22.97 8.69
C ASN A 312 -4.47 22.16 8.11
N ALA A 313 -5.57 22.12 8.82
CA ALA A 313 -6.68 21.22 8.52
C ALA A 313 -7.26 21.42 7.10
N PRO A 314 -7.46 22.65 6.57
CA PRO A 314 -7.94 22.83 5.19
C PRO A 314 -7.04 22.18 4.16
N ALA A 315 -5.72 22.39 4.22
CA ALA A 315 -4.76 21.81 3.29
C ALA A 315 -4.70 20.28 3.41
N ARG A 316 -4.68 19.77 4.65
CA ARG A 316 -4.66 18.34 4.93
C ARG A 316 -5.87 17.63 4.33
N LEU A 317 -7.06 18.10 4.63
CA LEU A 317 -8.31 17.46 4.20
C LEU A 317 -8.47 17.54 2.67
N ALA A 318 -8.15 18.69 2.06
CA ALA A 318 -8.20 18.85 0.62
C ALA A 318 -7.20 17.92 -0.12
N TRP A 319 -6.01 17.70 0.46
CA TRP A 319 -5.03 16.78 -0.12
C TRP A 319 -5.50 15.32 -0.01
N LEU A 320 -5.99 14.90 1.15
CA LEU A 320 -6.55 13.55 1.35
C LEU A 320 -7.71 13.27 0.38
N GLU A 321 -8.63 14.24 0.22
CA GLU A 321 -9.73 14.13 -0.73
C GLU A 321 -9.23 14.04 -2.18
N ALA A 322 -8.23 14.84 -2.56
CA ALA A 322 -7.67 14.82 -3.91
C ALA A 322 -7.06 13.44 -4.25
N VAL A 323 -6.30 12.85 -3.33
CA VAL A 323 -5.71 11.50 -3.53
C VAL A 323 -6.81 10.46 -3.63
N ARG A 324 -7.75 10.41 -2.68
CA ARG A 324 -8.85 9.47 -2.68
C ARG A 324 -9.64 9.53 -3.99
N ARG A 325 -10.06 10.73 -4.42
CA ARG A 325 -10.82 10.92 -5.68
C ARG A 325 -10.01 10.47 -6.89
N ALA A 326 -8.72 10.78 -6.93
CA ALA A 326 -7.85 10.39 -8.04
C ALA A 326 -7.75 8.86 -8.17
N CYS A 327 -7.72 8.13 -7.07
CA CYS A 327 -7.73 6.66 -7.05
C CYS A 327 -9.09 6.10 -7.47
N GLU A 328 -10.18 6.55 -6.84
CA GLU A 328 -11.53 6.04 -7.12
C GLU A 328 -11.96 6.26 -8.57
N GLN A 329 -11.63 7.41 -9.17
CA GLN A 329 -11.88 7.70 -10.59
C GLN A 329 -11.17 6.74 -11.55
N ARG A 330 -10.17 6.01 -11.07
CA ARG A 330 -9.35 5.07 -11.86
C ARG A 330 -9.54 3.62 -11.44
N GLY A 331 -10.49 3.36 -10.53
CA GLY A 331 -10.73 2.01 -10.02
C GLY A 331 -9.59 1.46 -9.16
N ILE A 332 -8.75 2.34 -8.59
CA ILE A 332 -7.64 1.96 -7.70
C ILE A 332 -8.14 1.96 -6.26
N GLY A 333 -8.01 0.82 -5.57
CA GLY A 333 -8.20 0.75 -4.13
C GLY A 333 -7.11 1.52 -3.38
N TRP A 334 -7.41 1.95 -2.16
CA TRP A 334 -6.51 2.78 -1.38
C TRP A 334 -6.54 2.46 0.12
N ALA A 335 -5.43 2.72 0.83
CA ALA A 335 -5.35 2.63 2.28
C ALA A 335 -4.68 3.85 2.89
N ILE A 336 -5.40 4.55 3.79
CA ILE A 336 -4.81 5.67 4.53
C ILE A 336 -3.77 5.15 5.55
N TRP A 337 -2.65 5.84 5.66
CA TRP A 337 -1.65 5.65 6.71
C TRP A 337 -1.91 6.65 7.83
N GLY A 338 -2.43 6.32 9.00
CA GLY A 338 -2.93 5.05 9.44
C GLY A 338 -3.94 5.30 10.56
N TYR A 339 -4.47 4.24 11.16
CA TYR A 339 -5.43 4.33 12.25
C TYR A 339 -4.82 5.02 13.47
N ASP A 340 -3.65 4.59 13.86
CA ASP A 340 -2.91 4.95 15.06
C ASP A 340 -1.61 5.73 14.75
N ASP A 341 -1.56 6.41 13.61
CA ASP A 341 -0.43 7.21 13.15
C ASP A 341 -0.85 8.64 12.85
N MET A 342 0.04 9.60 13.11
CA MET A 342 -0.19 11.04 12.92
C MET A 342 -0.41 11.45 11.47
N MET A 343 -0.06 10.61 10.50
CA MET A 343 -0.35 10.84 9.07
C MET A 343 -1.80 10.52 8.70
N GLY A 344 -2.52 9.80 9.57
CA GLY A 344 -3.91 9.41 9.40
C GLY A 344 -4.81 9.95 10.50
N PHE A 345 -5.42 9.07 11.29
CA PHE A 345 -6.35 9.45 12.36
C PHE A 345 -5.66 9.82 13.68
N GLY A 346 -4.38 9.44 13.87
CA GLY A 346 -3.60 9.79 15.05
C GLY A 346 -4.18 9.25 16.36
N ILE A 347 -4.88 8.12 16.31
CA ILE A 347 -5.43 7.48 17.50
C ILE A 347 -4.29 7.03 18.40
N ASP A 348 -4.33 7.40 19.68
CA ASP A 348 -3.27 7.05 20.63
C ASP A 348 -3.16 5.51 20.74
N PRO A 349 -2.02 4.92 20.36
CA PRO A 349 -1.81 3.48 20.42
C PRO A 349 -1.86 2.89 21.84
N ARG A 350 -1.78 3.75 22.89
CA ARG A 350 -1.91 3.33 24.29
C ARG A 350 -3.37 3.20 24.73
N THR A 351 -4.28 3.89 24.04
CA THR A 351 -5.71 3.93 24.37
C THR A 351 -6.61 3.83 23.14
N PRO A 352 -6.38 2.89 22.21
CA PRO A 352 -7.09 2.85 20.93
C PRO A 352 -8.61 2.64 21.08
N ALA A 353 -9.04 2.05 22.19
CA ALA A 353 -10.46 1.82 22.50
C ALA A 353 -11.23 3.07 22.90
N ARG A 354 -10.54 4.15 23.30
CA ARG A 354 -11.15 5.38 23.82
C ARG A 354 -11.23 6.49 22.79
N SER A 355 -10.58 6.31 21.65
CA SER A 355 -10.49 7.34 20.63
C SER A 355 -11.44 7.04 19.48
N THR A 356 -12.05 8.08 18.94
CA THR A 356 -12.92 8.01 17.77
C THR A 356 -12.18 8.53 16.55
N MET A 357 -12.43 7.93 15.38
CA MET A 357 -11.90 8.46 14.12
C MET A 357 -12.46 9.87 13.87
N ASP A 358 -11.57 10.79 13.49
CA ASP A 358 -11.92 12.17 13.18
C ASP A 358 -12.93 12.24 12.02
N HIS A 359 -14.05 12.91 12.28
CA HIS A 359 -15.17 13.02 11.33
C HIS A 359 -14.78 13.74 10.03
N ALA A 360 -14.02 14.83 10.13
CA ALA A 360 -13.60 15.59 8.95
C ALA A 360 -12.68 14.76 8.06
N THR A 361 -11.80 13.97 8.65
CA THR A 361 -10.95 13.00 7.91
C THR A 361 -11.80 11.93 7.24
N LEU A 362 -12.79 11.35 7.93
CA LEU A 362 -13.71 10.38 7.30
C LEU A 362 -14.43 10.97 6.10
N LEU A 363 -14.94 12.20 6.21
CA LEU A 363 -15.60 12.89 5.09
C LEU A 363 -14.66 13.13 3.91
N ALA A 364 -13.42 13.58 4.15
CA ALA A 364 -12.42 13.75 3.10
C ALA A 364 -12.10 12.42 2.38
N LEU A 365 -12.17 11.31 3.11
CA LEU A 365 -12.01 9.96 2.58
C LEU A 365 -13.29 9.40 1.93
N GLY A 366 -14.39 10.16 1.88
CA GLY A 366 -15.67 9.69 1.33
C GLY A 366 -16.28 8.54 2.14
N LEU A 367 -15.98 8.49 3.43
CA LEU A 367 -16.46 7.48 4.36
C LEU A 367 -17.58 8.06 5.22
N ALA A 368 -18.47 7.18 5.72
CA ALA A 368 -19.52 7.59 6.64
C ALA A 368 -18.93 7.80 8.03
N ALA A 369 -19.29 8.93 8.66
CA ALA A 369 -19.18 8.98 10.11
C ALA A 369 -20.28 8.06 10.64
N GLY A 370 -19.90 7.03 11.36
CA GLY A 370 -20.89 6.22 12.07
C GLY A 370 -21.68 7.12 13.06
N PRO A 371 -22.95 6.79 13.32
CA PRO A 371 -23.72 7.46 14.35
C PRO A 371 -23.06 7.29 15.71
#